data_f0ed9f0d32e0d4415a05e8498d2dd585
#
_entry.id   f0ed9f0d32e0d4415a05e8498d2dd585
#
_cell.length_a   1.000
_cell.length_b   1.000
_cell.length_c   1.000
_cell.angle_alpha   90.00
_cell.angle_beta   90.00
_cell.angle_gamma   90.00
#
_symmetry.space_group_name_H-M   'P 1'
#
loop_
_entity.id
_entity.type
_entity.pdbx_description
1 polymer ?
#
loop_
_entity_poly.entity_id
_entity_poly.type
_entity_poly.pdbx_seq_one_letter_code
_entity_poly.pdbx_strand_id
1 'polypeptide(L)'
;EGYPGEGNFILFNNRETDNSSSVIEFTPPLNPDGSYAISDGQPYGPEEPVWMYSSGASLQSNVQSGAFRQSNGNTLITEADDAQIIEVDTDGNIVWNYTYSGNENMIARAQKYHPDYLEQGNESSVVIEHQEFWNLVGLPVTVDDSSVNTIFPDAISGTLYEYNNAYISADELTPGNGYWLRFSSSGTNTVTGESINSIDVSLVEGWNLITGPSYTAIIDDPGGIVIDGTLYGYNSAYFNVNELEPGSGYWVRANASGEVTLMAR
;
A
#
# COMPACT_ATOMS: atom_id res chain seq x y z
N GLU A 1 -18.95 0.18 7.73
CA GLU A 1 -20.18 0.13 8.55
C GLU A 1 -19.83 -0.26 9.99
N GLY A 2 -20.42 0.43 10.99
CA GLY A 2 -20.16 0.17 12.42
C GLY A 2 -18.95 0.87 13.00
N TYR A 3 -18.35 1.82 12.31
CA TYR A 3 -17.26 2.63 12.85
C TYR A 3 -17.81 3.65 13.88
N PRO A 4 -17.18 3.82 15.05
CA PRO A 4 -17.63 4.80 16.03
C PRO A 4 -17.75 6.21 15.42
N GLY A 5 -18.91 6.85 15.54
CA GLY A 5 -19.19 8.15 14.92
C GLY A 5 -19.51 8.10 13.43
N GLU A 6 -19.82 6.91 12.88
CA GLU A 6 -20.24 6.80 11.48
C GLU A 6 -21.43 7.72 11.16
N GLY A 7 -21.29 8.49 10.08
CA GLY A 7 -22.28 9.52 9.68
C GLY A 7 -22.16 10.86 10.40
N ASN A 8 -21.27 10.99 11.40
CA ASN A 8 -21.03 12.24 12.11
C ASN A 8 -19.87 13.03 11.49
N PHE A 9 -19.85 14.32 11.77
CA PHE A 9 -18.67 15.15 11.60
C PHE A 9 -17.99 15.35 12.95
N ILE A 10 -16.65 15.27 12.96
CA ILE A 10 -15.82 15.65 14.10
C ILE A 10 -14.84 16.74 13.65
N LEU A 11 -14.67 17.76 14.46
CA LEU A 11 -13.78 18.88 14.17
C LEU A 11 -13.13 19.44 15.43
N PHE A 12 -11.97 20.06 15.25
CA PHE A 12 -11.32 20.88 16.26
C PHE A 12 -11.81 22.33 16.09
N ASN A 13 -12.46 22.87 17.13
CA ASN A 13 -12.99 24.22 17.18
C ASN A 13 -11.95 25.15 17.81
N ASN A 14 -11.13 25.79 16.97
CA ASN A 14 -10.15 26.78 17.42
C ASN A 14 -10.87 27.98 18.04
N ARG A 15 -10.37 28.41 19.20
CA ARG A 15 -10.89 29.59 19.88
C ARG A 15 -12.40 29.54 20.14
N GLU A 16 -12.88 28.47 20.72
CA GLU A 16 -14.26 28.41 21.22
C GLU A 16 -14.57 29.60 22.15
N THR A 17 -13.57 29.96 22.96
CA THR A 17 -13.48 31.21 23.68
C THR A 17 -12.12 31.88 23.44
N ASP A 18 -11.90 33.10 23.96
CA ASP A 18 -10.60 33.78 23.82
C ASP A 18 -9.41 32.97 24.37
N ASN A 19 -9.68 32.03 25.28
CA ASN A 19 -8.63 31.25 25.97
C ASN A 19 -8.88 29.76 25.98
N SER A 20 -9.70 29.21 25.09
CA SER A 20 -9.94 27.78 25.00
C SER A 20 -10.37 27.35 23.61
N SER A 21 -10.03 26.12 23.26
CA SER A 21 -10.54 25.39 22.10
C SER A 21 -11.35 24.19 22.57
N SER A 22 -12.08 23.57 21.66
CA SER A 22 -12.80 22.32 21.92
C SER A 22 -12.74 21.39 20.71
N VAL A 23 -13.05 20.14 20.96
CA VAL A 23 -13.37 19.18 19.90
C VAL A 23 -14.84 18.86 20.00
N ILE A 24 -15.55 18.99 18.90
CA ILE A 24 -16.99 18.72 18.82
C ILE A 24 -17.28 17.68 17.76
N GLU A 25 -18.21 16.78 18.07
CA GLU A 25 -18.78 15.82 17.15
C GLU A 25 -20.29 16.02 17.06
N PHE A 26 -20.83 16.08 15.86
CA PHE A 26 -22.25 16.27 15.63
C PHE A 26 -22.76 15.43 14.46
N THR A 27 -24.02 15.03 14.54
CA THR A 27 -24.73 14.37 13.45
C THR A 27 -25.37 15.44 12.56
N PRO A 28 -25.06 15.52 11.26
CA PRO A 28 -25.69 16.49 10.37
C PRO A 28 -27.20 16.22 10.26
N PRO A 29 -28.05 17.26 10.31
CA PRO A 29 -29.51 17.09 10.21
C PRO A 29 -29.90 16.82 8.76
N LEU A 30 -29.97 15.54 8.38
CA LEU A 30 -30.33 15.08 7.04
C LEU A 30 -31.82 14.81 6.92
N ASN A 31 -32.39 15.23 5.79
CA ASN A 31 -33.71 14.78 5.34
C ASN A 31 -33.63 13.36 4.77
N PRO A 32 -34.77 12.65 4.64
CA PRO A 32 -34.78 11.29 4.07
C PRO A 32 -34.25 11.18 2.63
N ASP A 33 -34.22 12.29 1.89
CA ASP A 33 -33.67 12.37 0.53
C ASP A 33 -32.16 12.68 0.49
N GLY A 34 -31.51 12.77 1.67
CA GLY A 34 -30.10 13.07 1.79
C GLY A 34 -29.76 14.57 1.71
N SER A 35 -30.73 15.45 1.53
CA SER A 35 -30.53 16.89 1.64
C SER A 35 -30.43 17.34 3.10
N TYR A 36 -29.83 18.51 3.34
CA TYR A 36 -29.71 19.03 4.68
C TYR A 36 -30.96 19.77 5.09
N ALA A 37 -31.46 19.50 6.31
CA ALA A 37 -32.59 20.26 6.90
C ALA A 37 -32.12 21.64 7.32
N ILE A 38 -32.64 22.68 6.66
CA ILE A 38 -32.38 24.08 6.98
C ILE A 38 -33.69 24.84 7.02
N SER A 39 -33.85 25.75 7.99
CA SER A 39 -34.98 26.68 8.10
C SER A 39 -34.52 28.10 7.79
N ASP A 40 -35.31 28.82 7.02
CA ASP A 40 -34.99 30.20 6.63
C ASP A 40 -34.72 31.09 7.85
N GLY A 41 -33.58 31.76 7.85
CA GLY A 41 -33.17 32.70 8.89
C GLY A 41 -32.74 32.06 10.21
N GLN A 42 -32.62 30.74 10.27
CA GLN A 42 -32.09 30.05 11.43
C GLN A 42 -30.66 29.56 11.15
N PRO A 43 -29.80 29.44 12.18
CA PRO A 43 -28.53 28.78 12.03
C PRO A 43 -28.72 27.32 11.62
N TYR A 44 -27.73 26.76 10.94
CA TYR A 44 -27.73 25.35 10.58
C TYR A 44 -27.57 24.50 11.83
N GLY A 45 -28.44 23.49 12.03
CA GLY A 45 -28.36 22.55 13.16
C GLY A 45 -27.24 21.51 13.03
N PRO A 46 -27.09 20.62 14.03
CA PRO A 46 -27.91 20.50 15.25
C PRO A 46 -27.59 21.58 16.30
N GLU A 47 -28.52 21.79 17.26
CA GLU A 47 -28.31 22.74 18.36
C GLU A 47 -27.24 22.27 19.35
N GLU A 48 -27.13 20.94 19.57
CA GLU A 48 -26.22 20.33 20.52
C GLU A 48 -25.33 19.31 19.83
N PRO A 49 -24.03 19.23 20.18
CA PRO A 49 -23.15 18.16 19.70
C PRO A 49 -23.52 16.83 20.36
N VAL A 50 -23.21 15.71 19.70
CA VAL A 50 -23.37 14.37 20.28
C VAL A 50 -22.23 14.03 21.24
N TRP A 51 -21.07 14.66 21.07
CA TRP A 51 -19.93 14.56 21.96
C TRP A 51 -19.07 15.82 21.89
N MET A 52 -18.49 16.19 23.02
CA MET A 52 -17.62 17.35 23.14
C MET A 52 -16.50 17.09 24.13
N TYR A 53 -15.30 17.52 23.77
CA TYR A 53 -14.15 17.55 24.65
C TYR A 53 -13.61 18.97 24.75
N SER A 54 -13.40 19.43 25.99
CA SER A 54 -12.72 20.68 26.31
C SER A 54 -12.04 20.53 27.65
N SER A 55 -10.79 20.95 27.76
CA SER A 55 -10.03 21.00 29.01
C SER A 55 -9.74 22.46 29.43
N GLY A 56 -10.57 23.38 28.98
CA GLY A 56 -10.40 24.81 29.27
C GLY A 56 -9.11 25.36 28.66
N ALA A 57 -8.37 26.14 29.42
CA ALA A 57 -7.11 26.74 28.95
C ALA A 57 -5.97 25.73 28.68
N SER A 58 -6.14 24.47 29.05
CA SER A 58 -5.19 23.39 28.73
C SER A 58 -5.38 22.81 27.33
N LEU A 59 -6.42 23.22 26.60
CA LEU A 59 -6.61 22.94 25.19
C LEU A 59 -6.88 24.26 24.49
N GLN A 60 -5.84 24.85 23.94
CA GLN A 60 -5.96 26.14 23.24
C GLN A 60 -5.05 26.16 22.02
N SER A 61 -5.64 26.31 20.86
CA SER A 61 -4.90 26.54 19.63
C SER A 61 -5.59 27.60 18.79
N ASN A 62 -4.79 28.46 18.19
CA ASN A 62 -5.28 29.59 17.40
C ASN A 62 -5.44 29.21 15.93
N VAL A 63 -4.70 28.18 15.48
CA VAL A 63 -4.61 27.78 14.07
C VAL A 63 -4.48 26.28 13.94
N GLN A 64 -4.80 25.75 12.75
CA GLN A 64 -4.62 24.36 12.41
C GLN A 64 -5.32 23.40 13.39
N SER A 65 -4.59 22.43 13.95
CA SER A 65 -5.13 21.40 14.84
C SER A 65 -6.06 20.41 14.13
N GLY A 66 -6.52 19.40 14.83
CA GLY A 66 -7.41 18.40 14.27
C GLY A 66 -7.87 17.36 15.28
N ALA A 67 -8.94 16.66 14.95
CA ALA A 67 -9.46 15.58 15.75
C ALA A 67 -9.90 14.41 14.86
N PHE A 68 -9.60 13.19 15.30
CA PHE A 68 -9.94 11.97 14.58
C PHE A 68 -10.48 10.92 15.54
N ARG A 69 -11.72 10.46 15.29
CA ARG A 69 -12.30 9.32 16.00
C ARG A 69 -11.55 8.06 15.58
N GLN A 70 -11.16 7.26 16.57
CA GLN A 70 -10.47 5.98 16.37
C GLN A 70 -11.46 4.81 16.36
N SER A 71 -11.05 3.66 15.81
CA SER A 71 -11.87 2.44 15.78
C SER A 71 -12.27 1.90 17.14
N ASN A 72 -11.47 2.17 18.19
CA ASN A 72 -11.78 1.82 19.57
C ASN A 72 -12.71 2.81 20.30
N GLY A 73 -13.19 3.84 19.61
CA GLY A 73 -14.05 4.90 20.16
C GLY A 73 -13.29 6.09 20.77
N ASN A 74 -11.98 6.00 20.96
CA ASN A 74 -11.17 7.13 21.42
C ASN A 74 -11.06 8.23 20.36
N THR A 75 -10.64 9.41 20.76
CA THR A 75 -10.36 10.52 19.84
C THR A 75 -8.92 10.97 19.95
N LEU A 76 -8.21 10.93 18.82
CA LEU A 76 -6.88 11.53 18.69
C LEU A 76 -7.06 13.03 18.43
N ILE A 77 -6.47 13.87 19.25
CA ILE A 77 -6.54 15.33 19.16
C ILE A 77 -5.13 15.86 18.96
N THR A 78 -4.94 16.68 17.94
CA THR A 78 -3.71 17.47 17.73
C THR A 78 -3.98 18.90 18.15
N GLU A 79 -3.22 19.37 19.10
CA GLU A 79 -3.20 20.79 19.51
C GLU A 79 -1.94 21.41 18.90
N ALA A 80 -2.13 22.33 17.95
CA ALA A 80 -1.05 22.76 17.08
C ALA A 80 -0.06 23.69 17.76
N ASP A 81 -0.55 24.69 18.50
CA ASP A 81 0.28 25.79 19.01
C ASP A 81 1.28 25.32 20.09
N ASP A 82 0.91 24.32 20.91
CA ASP A 82 1.77 23.72 21.93
C ASP A 82 2.42 22.41 21.45
N ALA A 83 2.29 22.09 20.17
CA ALA A 83 2.83 20.89 19.55
C ALA A 83 2.48 19.59 20.35
N GLN A 84 1.23 19.51 20.80
CA GLN A 84 0.74 18.40 21.61
C GLN A 84 -0.20 17.50 20.82
N ILE A 85 -0.09 16.20 21.05
CA ILE A 85 -1.03 15.20 20.57
C ILE A 85 -1.53 14.44 21.79
N ILE A 86 -2.86 14.36 21.95
CA ILE A 86 -3.50 13.60 23.03
C ILE A 86 -4.50 12.60 22.43
N GLU A 87 -4.68 11.47 23.12
CA GLU A 87 -5.78 10.54 22.87
C GLU A 87 -6.69 10.55 24.10
N VAL A 88 -7.97 10.79 23.87
CA VAL A 88 -8.98 10.80 24.94
C VAL A 88 -9.98 9.68 24.70
N ASP A 89 -10.46 9.05 25.78
CA ASP A 89 -11.55 8.08 25.71
C ASP A 89 -12.92 8.79 25.53
N THR A 90 -13.97 7.99 25.45
CA THR A 90 -15.36 8.51 25.29
C THR A 90 -15.83 9.35 26.47
N ASP A 91 -15.26 9.14 27.65
CA ASP A 91 -15.58 9.89 28.89
C ASP A 91 -14.73 11.16 29.03
N GLY A 92 -13.80 11.43 28.10
CA GLY A 92 -12.92 12.59 28.09
C GLY A 92 -11.65 12.43 28.95
N ASN A 93 -11.29 11.20 29.37
CA ASN A 93 -10.04 10.98 30.09
C ASN A 93 -8.89 10.85 29.07
N ILE A 94 -7.75 11.51 29.36
CA ILE A 94 -6.53 11.36 28.56
C ILE A 94 -5.95 9.98 28.81
N VAL A 95 -5.91 9.14 27.77
CA VAL A 95 -5.35 7.77 27.82
C VAL A 95 -3.93 7.70 27.25
N TRP A 96 -3.55 8.69 26.45
CA TRP A 96 -2.21 8.83 25.90
C TRP A 96 -1.90 10.28 25.57
N ASN A 97 -0.62 10.70 25.67
CA ASN A 97 -0.18 12.03 25.24
C ASN A 97 1.24 12.00 24.68
N TYR A 98 1.53 12.96 23.82
CA TYR A 98 2.85 13.24 23.28
C TYR A 98 3.00 14.75 23.11
N THR A 99 4.17 15.29 23.47
CA THR A 99 4.52 16.69 23.23
C THR A 99 5.85 16.73 22.47
N TYR A 100 5.86 17.38 21.33
CA TYR A 100 7.07 17.57 20.54
C TYR A 100 7.94 18.66 21.17
N SER A 101 9.22 18.37 21.33
CA SER A 101 10.21 19.27 21.95
C SER A 101 11.28 19.76 21.00
N GLY A 102 10.99 19.83 19.68
CA GLY A 102 11.92 20.30 18.66
C GLY A 102 12.03 21.83 18.60
N ASN A 103 12.78 22.33 17.62
CA ASN A 103 13.04 23.78 17.47
C ASN A 103 11.83 24.59 16.99
N GLU A 104 10.84 23.95 16.38
CA GLU A 104 9.58 24.55 15.96
C GLU A 104 8.47 23.89 16.77
N ASN A 105 7.92 24.62 17.74
CA ASN A 105 6.89 24.14 18.66
C ASN A 105 5.52 24.14 17.99
N MET A 106 5.37 23.43 16.89
CA MET A 106 4.09 23.29 16.21
C MET A 106 3.96 21.92 15.53
N ILE A 107 2.79 21.29 15.71
CA ILE A 107 2.36 20.11 14.95
C ILE A 107 1.05 20.45 14.26
N ALA A 108 1.05 20.57 12.95
CA ALA A 108 -0.12 20.97 12.18
C ALA A 108 -1.28 19.98 12.30
N ARG A 109 -0.98 18.68 12.29
CA ARG A 109 -1.95 17.58 12.28
C ARG A 109 -1.23 16.26 12.58
N ALA A 110 -1.89 15.38 13.32
CA ALA A 110 -1.50 13.99 13.49
C ALA A 110 -2.63 13.06 13.06
N GLN A 111 -2.27 11.89 12.58
CA GLN A 111 -3.20 10.81 12.26
C GLN A 111 -2.61 9.51 12.77
N LYS A 112 -3.44 8.66 13.38
CA LYS A 112 -3.07 7.34 13.87
C LYS A 112 -3.66 6.30 12.94
N TYR A 113 -2.83 5.37 12.55
CA TYR A 113 -3.23 4.22 11.74
C TYR A 113 -3.21 2.96 12.60
N HIS A 114 -4.03 1.97 12.25
CA HIS A 114 -3.93 0.65 12.86
C HIS A 114 -2.52 0.08 12.63
N PRO A 115 -1.95 -0.69 13.56
CA PRO A 115 -0.64 -1.32 13.35
C PRO A 115 -0.51 -2.05 12.02
N ASP A 116 -1.57 -2.72 11.60
CA ASP A 116 -1.61 -3.47 10.35
C ASP A 116 -1.93 -2.59 9.11
N TYR A 117 -2.03 -1.26 9.26
CA TYR A 117 -2.38 -0.36 8.16
C TYR A 117 -1.38 -0.46 7.00
N LEU A 118 -0.10 -0.57 7.31
CA LEU A 118 0.96 -0.76 6.32
C LEU A 118 1.03 -2.22 5.81
N GLU A 119 0.44 -3.16 6.55
CA GLU A 119 0.35 -4.57 6.17
C GLU A 119 -0.90 -4.84 5.32
N GLN A 120 -2.04 -4.21 5.62
CA GLN A 120 -3.29 -4.34 4.83
C GLN A 120 -3.26 -3.64 3.46
N GLY A 121 -2.30 -2.74 3.23
CA GLY A 121 -2.09 -2.06 1.95
C GLY A 121 -1.23 -2.82 0.96
N ASN A 122 -0.72 -3.98 1.31
CA ASN A 122 0.27 -4.72 0.54
C ASN A 122 -0.31 -5.85 -0.31
N GLU A 123 -1.61 -6.11 -0.30
CA GLU A 123 -2.18 -7.06 -1.25
C GLU A 123 -2.22 -6.48 -2.66
N SER A 124 -1.68 -7.19 -3.61
CA SER A 124 -1.74 -6.90 -5.03
C SER A 124 -2.35 -8.08 -5.79
N SER A 125 -3.20 -7.76 -6.74
CA SER A 125 -3.74 -8.73 -7.69
C SER A 125 -3.17 -8.44 -9.07
N VAL A 126 -2.35 -9.36 -9.57
CA VAL A 126 -1.70 -9.24 -10.88
C VAL A 126 -2.36 -10.21 -11.85
N VAL A 127 -2.82 -9.68 -12.98
CA VAL A 127 -3.34 -10.48 -14.09
C VAL A 127 -2.19 -10.82 -15.03
N ILE A 128 -1.90 -12.09 -15.19
CA ILE A 128 -0.83 -12.62 -16.04
C ILE A 128 -1.46 -13.22 -17.28
N GLU A 129 -1.20 -12.63 -18.43
CA GLU A 129 -1.64 -13.14 -19.74
C GLU A 129 -0.64 -14.17 -20.26
N HIS A 130 -1.14 -15.24 -20.87
CA HIS A 130 -0.31 -16.25 -21.53
C HIS A 130 -0.89 -16.65 -22.88
N GLN A 131 0.00 -17.05 -23.78
CA GLN A 131 -0.33 -17.59 -25.08
C GLN A 131 -0.33 -19.12 -25.06
N GLU A 132 -0.92 -19.74 -26.07
CA GLU A 132 -0.72 -21.17 -26.33
C GLU A 132 0.78 -21.47 -26.50
N PHE A 133 1.25 -22.62 -26.05
CA PHE A 133 2.64 -23.10 -26.03
C PHE A 133 3.50 -22.45 -24.93
N TRP A 134 4.74 -22.10 -25.22
CA TRP A 134 5.73 -21.65 -24.26
C TRP A 134 5.63 -20.16 -23.94
N ASN A 135 5.68 -19.84 -22.67
CA ASN A 135 5.67 -18.46 -22.15
C ASN A 135 6.80 -18.27 -21.14
N LEU A 136 7.31 -17.05 -21.05
CA LEU A 136 8.14 -16.63 -19.95
C LEU A 136 7.25 -16.01 -18.86
N VAL A 137 7.24 -16.63 -17.67
CA VAL A 137 6.40 -16.22 -16.54
C VAL A 137 7.23 -16.00 -15.29
N GLY A 138 6.64 -15.39 -14.27
CA GLY A 138 7.22 -15.27 -12.94
C GLY A 138 6.17 -14.99 -11.87
N LEU A 139 6.58 -14.99 -10.61
CA LEU A 139 5.74 -14.73 -9.46
C LEU A 139 5.94 -13.27 -8.99
N PRO A 140 4.97 -12.37 -9.20
CA PRO A 140 5.14 -10.95 -8.92
C PRO A 140 4.73 -10.54 -7.50
N VAL A 141 4.23 -11.46 -6.69
CA VAL A 141 3.72 -11.24 -5.32
C VAL A 141 4.24 -12.32 -4.39
N THR A 142 4.24 -12.08 -3.08
CA THR A 142 4.47 -13.12 -2.07
C THR A 142 3.17 -13.85 -1.79
N VAL A 143 3.17 -15.16 -1.82
CA VAL A 143 2.03 -16.04 -1.58
C VAL A 143 2.38 -17.12 -0.57
N ASP A 144 1.37 -17.68 0.10
CA ASP A 144 1.56 -18.82 1.01
C ASP A 144 1.85 -20.12 0.26
N ASP A 145 1.27 -20.32 -0.93
CA ASP A 145 1.46 -21.49 -1.79
C ASP A 145 1.93 -21.03 -3.18
N SER A 146 3.21 -21.19 -3.43
CA SER A 146 3.89 -20.85 -4.69
C SER A 146 3.95 -21.99 -5.70
N SER A 147 3.22 -23.08 -5.45
CA SER A 147 3.19 -24.23 -6.39
C SER A 147 2.61 -23.82 -7.74
N VAL A 148 3.21 -24.32 -8.81
CA VAL A 148 2.76 -24.01 -10.19
C VAL A 148 1.30 -24.34 -10.41
N ASN A 149 0.77 -25.36 -9.77
CA ASN A 149 -0.64 -25.75 -9.90
C ASN A 149 -1.60 -24.76 -9.24
N THR A 150 -1.16 -24.06 -8.19
CA THR A 150 -1.94 -23.02 -7.52
C THR A 150 -1.87 -21.71 -8.30
N ILE A 151 -0.67 -21.33 -8.77
CA ILE A 151 -0.44 -20.06 -9.47
C ILE A 151 -0.97 -20.10 -10.92
N PHE A 152 -0.73 -21.22 -11.62
CA PHE A 152 -1.11 -21.43 -13.02
C PHE A 152 -1.87 -22.76 -13.20
N PRO A 153 -3.14 -22.86 -12.74
CA PRO A 153 -3.88 -24.12 -12.73
C PRO A 153 -4.17 -24.69 -14.12
N ASP A 154 -4.11 -23.89 -15.17
CA ASP A 154 -4.31 -24.28 -16.56
C ASP A 154 -3.00 -24.58 -17.32
N ALA A 155 -1.85 -24.50 -16.66
CA ALA A 155 -0.57 -24.88 -17.24
C ALA A 155 -0.46 -26.40 -17.48
N ILE A 156 0.34 -26.78 -18.46
CA ILE A 156 0.66 -28.20 -18.70
C ILE A 156 1.59 -28.68 -17.58
N SER A 157 1.13 -29.65 -16.82
CA SER A 157 1.89 -30.21 -15.70
C SER A 157 3.29 -30.69 -16.10
N GLY A 158 4.29 -30.44 -15.25
CA GLY A 158 5.69 -30.83 -15.45
C GLY A 158 6.42 -30.01 -16.53
N THR A 159 5.92 -28.83 -16.88
CA THR A 159 6.54 -27.94 -17.87
C THR A 159 7.07 -26.63 -17.28
N LEU A 160 7.16 -26.51 -15.95
CA LEU A 160 7.83 -25.36 -15.31
C LEU A 160 9.34 -25.63 -15.32
N TYR A 161 10.10 -24.71 -15.89
CA TYR A 161 11.57 -24.78 -15.93
C TYR A 161 12.19 -23.45 -15.51
N GLU A 162 13.07 -23.51 -14.53
CA GLU A 162 14.02 -22.45 -14.22
C GLU A 162 15.30 -22.58 -15.03
N TYR A 163 16.15 -21.56 -15.00
CA TYR A 163 17.44 -21.58 -15.69
C TYR A 163 18.60 -21.24 -14.73
N ASN A 164 19.52 -22.19 -14.62
CA ASN A 164 20.80 -22.02 -13.94
C ASN A 164 21.90 -22.70 -14.79
N ASN A 165 22.39 -22.00 -15.82
CA ASN A 165 23.25 -22.50 -16.87
C ASN A 165 22.71 -23.73 -17.64
N ALA A 166 21.57 -24.27 -17.20
CA ALA A 166 20.78 -25.32 -17.86
C ALA A 166 19.32 -25.17 -17.40
N TYR A 167 18.39 -25.72 -18.19
CA TYR A 167 17.00 -25.82 -17.77
C TYR A 167 16.83 -26.92 -16.73
N ILE A 168 16.24 -26.55 -15.60
CA ILE A 168 15.96 -27.42 -14.46
C ILE A 168 14.45 -27.41 -14.23
N SER A 169 13.86 -28.61 -14.09
CA SER A 169 12.44 -28.71 -13.76
C SER A 169 12.20 -28.17 -12.36
N ALA A 170 11.15 -27.34 -12.21
CA ALA A 170 10.69 -26.80 -10.94
C ALA A 170 9.21 -27.13 -10.74
N ASP A 171 8.76 -27.11 -9.48
CA ASP A 171 7.36 -27.32 -9.10
C ASP A 171 6.78 -26.09 -8.40
N GLU A 172 7.63 -25.17 -7.95
CA GLU A 172 7.30 -23.93 -7.26
C GLU A 172 7.94 -22.72 -7.94
N LEU A 173 7.32 -21.55 -7.78
CA LEU A 173 7.86 -20.29 -8.26
C LEU A 173 8.42 -19.48 -7.10
N THR A 174 9.54 -18.78 -7.34
CA THR A 174 10.17 -17.88 -6.38
C THR A 174 10.15 -16.45 -6.97
N PRO A 175 9.72 -15.43 -6.22
CA PRO A 175 9.83 -14.04 -6.65
C PRO A 175 11.27 -13.68 -7.06
N GLY A 176 11.42 -12.91 -8.13
CA GLY A 176 12.72 -12.57 -8.71
C GLY A 176 13.22 -13.55 -9.78
N ASN A 177 12.83 -14.81 -9.71
CA ASN A 177 13.19 -15.82 -10.71
C ASN A 177 12.15 -15.86 -11.83
N GLY A 178 12.62 -15.91 -13.08
CA GLY A 178 11.78 -16.16 -14.24
C GLY A 178 11.76 -17.65 -14.62
N TYR A 179 10.71 -18.06 -15.30
CA TYR A 179 10.49 -19.46 -15.66
C TYR A 179 9.95 -19.59 -17.08
N TRP A 180 10.29 -20.70 -17.74
CA TRP A 180 9.51 -21.19 -18.87
C TRP A 180 8.35 -22.04 -18.37
N LEU A 181 7.16 -21.78 -18.91
CA LEU A 181 5.94 -22.53 -18.62
C LEU A 181 5.15 -22.73 -19.91
N ARG A 182 4.49 -23.89 -20.04
CA ARG A 182 3.73 -24.23 -21.24
C ARG A 182 2.23 -24.30 -20.94
N PHE A 183 1.43 -23.72 -21.86
CA PHE A 183 -0.03 -23.76 -21.82
C PHE A 183 -0.60 -24.46 -23.07
N SER A 184 -1.80 -25.05 -22.94
CA SER A 184 -2.50 -25.69 -24.05
C SER A 184 -3.36 -24.70 -24.87
N SER A 185 -3.62 -23.52 -24.34
CA SER A 185 -4.39 -22.44 -24.97
C SER A 185 -3.95 -21.09 -24.39
N SER A 186 -4.28 -20.01 -25.07
CA SER A 186 -4.14 -18.67 -24.50
C SER A 186 -5.18 -18.43 -23.40
N GLY A 187 -4.82 -17.62 -22.41
CA GLY A 187 -5.67 -17.30 -21.27
C GLY A 187 -5.07 -16.27 -20.34
N THR A 188 -5.64 -16.16 -19.15
CA THR A 188 -5.17 -15.27 -18.07
C THR A 188 -5.26 -15.99 -16.75
N ASN A 189 -4.27 -15.77 -15.87
CA ASN A 189 -4.29 -16.16 -14.48
C ASN A 189 -4.20 -14.91 -13.61
N THR A 190 -4.98 -14.86 -12.54
CA THR A 190 -4.89 -13.78 -11.56
C THR A 190 -4.22 -14.31 -10.31
N VAL A 191 -3.10 -13.71 -9.93
CA VAL A 191 -2.35 -14.05 -8.72
C VAL A 191 -2.52 -12.92 -7.72
N THR A 192 -3.04 -13.25 -6.53
CA THR A 192 -3.22 -12.30 -5.43
C THR A 192 -2.30 -12.70 -4.28
N GLY A 193 -1.59 -11.73 -3.71
CA GLY A 193 -0.69 -11.93 -2.59
C GLY A 193 -0.12 -10.62 -2.08
N GLU A 194 0.80 -10.70 -1.13
CA GLU A 194 1.49 -9.54 -0.61
C GLU A 194 2.34 -8.87 -1.71
N SER A 195 2.17 -7.56 -1.89
CA SER A 195 2.88 -6.82 -2.94
C SER A 195 4.36 -6.68 -2.64
N ILE A 196 5.15 -6.76 -3.68
CA ILE A 196 6.60 -6.60 -3.65
C ILE A 196 6.93 -5.31 -4.42
N ASN A 197 7.60 -4.36 -3.76
CA ASN A 197 8.01 -3.09 -4.39
C ASN A 197 9.43 -3.15 -4.95
N SER A 198 10.29 -3.99 -4.36
CA SER A 198 11.66 -4.20 -4.83
C SER A 198 12.13 -5.62 -4.49
N ILE A 199 12.98 -6.18 -5.34
CA ILE A 199 13.57 -7.52 -5.16
C ILE A 199 15.05 -7.44 -5.48
N ASP A 200 15.89 -7.91 -4.56
CA ASP A 200 17.31 -8.15 -4.82
C ASP A 200 17.48 -9.49 -5.51
N VAL A 201 18.13 -9.49 -6.66
CA VAL A 201 18.36 -10.69 -7.49
C VAL A 201 19.85 -10.91 -7.69
N SER A 202 20.32 -12.10 -7.35
CA SER A 202 21.69 -12.51 -7.64
C SER A 202 21.79 -13.00 -9.10
N LEU A 203 22.62 -12.32 -9.89
CA LEU A 203 22.95 -12.70 -11.24
C LEU A 203 24.28 -13.47 -11.29
N VAL A 204 24.38 -14.42 -12.21
CA VAL A 204 25.63 -15.06 -12.57
C VAL A 204 26.16 -14.52 -13.90
N GLU A 205 27.47 -14.60 -14.15
CA GLU A 205 28.02 -14.25 -15.47
C GLU A 205 27.33 -15.06 -16.57
N GLY A 206 26.89 -14.40 -17.64
CA GLY A 206 26.13 -15.01 -18.72
C GLY A 206 24.65 -14.66 -18.67
N TRP A 207 23.81 -15.56 -19.17
CA TRP A 207 22.35 -15.38 -19.22
C TRP A 207 21.68 -15.76 -17.92
N ASN A 208 20.75 -14.94 -17.48
CA ASN A 208 19.90 -15.12 -16.32
C ASN A 208 18.44 -14.97 -16.72
N LEU A 209 17.55 -15.68 -16.04
CA LEU A 209 16.11 -15.62 -16.25
C LEU A 209 15.47 -15.04 -15.00
N ILE A 210 14.91 -13.84 -15.11
CA ILE A 210 14.39 -13.04 -13.98
C ILE A 210 12.93 -12.68 -14.18
N THR A 211 12.25 -12.23 -13.11
CA THR A 211 10.92 -11.60 -13.14
C THR A 211 10.90 -10.37 -12.24
N GLY A 212 10.05 -9.38 -12.60
CA GLY A 212 9.88 -8.16 -11.83
C GLY A 212 8.99 -8.33 -10.59
N PRO A 213 8.90 -7.28 -9.74
CA PRO A 213 8.01 -7.19 -8.60
C PRO A 213 6.54 -6.99 -9.03
N SER A 214 5.67 -6.52 -8.10
CA SER A 214 4.23 -6.39 -8.31
C SER A 214 3.81 -5.25 -9.26
N TYR A 215 4.74 -4.38 -9.59
CA TYR A 215 4.54 -3.21 -10.46
C TYR A 215 5.60 -3.19 -11.56
N THR A 216 5.34 -2.44 -12.62
CA THR A 216 6.35 -2.19 -13.68
C THR A 216 7.64 -1.70 -13.05
N ALA A 217 8.75 -2.34 -13.38
CA ALA A 217 10.04 -2.13 -12.70
C ALA A 217 11.20 -1.92 -13.66
N ILE A 218 12.27 -1.37 -13.13
CA ILE A 218 13.57 -1.26 -13.80
C ILE A 218 14.63 -2.04 -13.02
N ILE A 219 15.73 -2.34 -13.68
CA ILE A 219 16.91 -2.93 -13.04
C ILE A 219 17.80 -1.78 -12.54
N ASP A 220 17.95 -1.67 -11.22
CA ASP A 220 18.97 -0.83 -10.58
C ASP A 220 20.25 -1.64 -10.41
N ASP A 221 21.27 -1.27 -11.17
CA ASP A 221 22.55 -1.97 -11.28
C ASP A 221 23.73 -1.01 -10.98
N PRO A 222 23.94 -0.65 -9.71
CA PRO A 222 25.04 0.19 -9.32
C PRO A 222 26.41 -0.44 -9.56
N GLY A 223 26.47 -1.77 -9.72
CA GLY A 223 27.69 -2.51 -10.02
C GLY A 223 28.07 -2.51 -11.50
N GLY A 224 27.16 -2.13 -12.39
CA GLY A 224 27.37 -2.13 -13.85
C GLY A 224 27.62 -3.52 -14.42
N ILE A 225 27.01 -4.55 -13.83
CA ILE A 225 27.19 -5.93 -14.27
C ILE A 225 26.23 -6.34 -15.38
N VAL A 226 25.10 -5.66 -15.54
CA VAL A 226 24.14 -5.93 -16.62
C VAL A 226 24.65 -5.38 -17.94
N ILE A 227 24.63 -6.18 -18.98
CA ILE A 227 25.01 -5.75 -20.33
C ILE A 227 23.87 -4.99 -20.97
N ASP A 228 24.07 -3.72 -21.29
CA ASP A 228 23.08 -2.87 -21.93
C ASP A 228 22.44 -3.52 -23.16
N GLY A 229 21.12 -3.35 -23.30
CA GLY A 229 20.36 -3.85 -24.45
C GLY A 229 20.17 -5.36 -24.46
N THR A 230 20.44 -6.06 -23.35
CA THR A 230 20.25 -7.53 -23.24
C THR A 230 19.03 -7.95 -22.45
N LEU A 231 18.11 -7.05 -22.13
CA LEU A 231 16.84 -7.39 -21.51
C LEU A 231 15.83 -7.79 -22.59
N TYR A 232 15.36 -9.03 -22.56
CA TYR A 232 14.45 -9.59 -23.56
C TYR A 232 13.24 -10.23 -22.92
N GLY A 233 12.05 -9.79 -23.34
CA GLY A 233 10.79 -10.52 -23.19
C GLY A 233 10.59 -11.55 -24.30
N TYR A 234 9.54 -12.35 -24.18
CA TYR A 234 9.17 -13.36 -25.17
C TYR A 234 7.65 -13.34 -25.43
N ASN A 235 7.30 -13.23 -26.72
CA ASN A 235 5.95 -13.44 -27.23
C ASN A 235 6.07 -14.09 -28.61
N SER A 236 6.14 -15.42 -28.66
CA SER A 236 6.46 -16.21 -29.86
C SER A 236 7.82 -15.92 -30.49
N ALA A 237 8.43 -14.81 -30.16
CA ALA A 237 9.80 -14.39 -30.50
C ALA A 237 10.36 -13.52 -29.37
N TYR A 238 11.68 -13.46 -29.27
CA TYR A 238 12.34 -12.52 -28.35
C TYR A 238 12.24 -11.10 -28.86
N PHE A 239 11.96 -10.15 -27.94
CA PHE A 239 11.96 -8.72 -28.22
C PHE A 239 12.65 -7.97 -27.09
N ASN A 240 13.34 -6.90 -27.44
CA ASN A 240 14.06 -6.09 -26.46
C ASN A 240 13.10 -5.19 -25.68
N VAL A 241 13.32 -5.06 -24.38
CA VAL A 241 12.54 -4.21 -23.47
C VAL A 241 13.47 -3.40 -22.57
N ASN A 242 12.92 -2.38 -21.90
CA ASN A 242 13.64 -1.56 -20.94
C ASN A 242 13.02 -1.62 -19.52
N GLU A 243 11.89 -2.27 -19.40
CA GLU A 243 11.11 -2.39 -18.17
C GLU A 243 10.62 -3.82 -18.02
N LEU A 244 10.32 -4.19 -16.78
CA LEU A 244 9.83 -5.51 -16.36
C LEU A 244 8.36 -5.36 -15.99
N GLU A 245 7.46 -5.99 -16.75
CA GLU A 245 6.04 -6.06 -16.39
C GLU A 245 5.80 -7.17 -15.37
N PRO A 246 4.90 -6.96 -14.38
CA PRO A 246 4.60 -7.95 -13.35
C PRO A 246 4.13 -9.29 -13.95
N GLY A 247 4.63 -10.39 -13.40
CA GLY A 247 4.24 -11.74 -13.80
C GLY A 247 4.86 -12.26 -15.09
N SER A 248 5.59 -11.42 -15.83
CA SER A 248 6.35 -11.82 -17.01
C SER A 248 7.78 -12.19 -16.65
N GLY A 249 8.32 -13.18 -17.36
CA GLY A 249 9.75 -13.55 -17.25
C GLY A 249 10.60 -12.87 -18.34
N TYR A 250 11.87 -12.63 -18.01
CA TYR A 250 12.80 -11.92 -18.89
C TYR A 250 14.18 -12.53 -18.86
N TRP A 251 14.80 -12.60 -20.03
CA TRP A 251 16.22 -12.87 -20.13
C TRP A 251 17.03 -11.59 -19.97
N VAL A 252 18.07 -11.65 -19.14
CA VAL A 252 19.07 -10.58 -19.00
C VAL A 252 20.47 -11.21 -19.00
N ARG A 253 21.45 -10.50 -19.55
CA ARG A 253 22.84 -10.96 -19.59
C ARG A 253 23.73 -10.11 -18.68
N ALA A 254 24.50 -10.79 -17.82
CA ALA A 254 25.49 -10.15 -16.96
C ALA A 254 26.92 -10.45 -17.43
N ASN A 255 27.83 -9.51 -17.24
CA ASN A 255 29.26 -9.64 -17.56
C ASN A 255 30.08 -10.19 -16.37
N ALA A 256 29.48 -10.26 -15.19
CA ALA A 256 30.05 -10.78 -13.95
C ALA A 256 28.92 -11.25 -13.03
N SER A 257 29.27 -12.08 -12.04
CA SER A 257 28.32 -12.43 -10.97
C SER A 257 28.22 -11.28 -9.98
N GLY A 258 27.01 -10.99 -9.48
CA GLY A 258 26.73 -9.92 -8.52
C GLY A 258 25.24 -9.81 -8.23
N GLU A 259 24.85 -8.79 -7.51
CA GLU A 259 23.47 -8.51 -7.13
C GLU A 259 22.97 -7.25 -7.80
N VAL A 260 21.73 -7.27 -8.24
CA VAL A 260 20.97 -6.11 -8.77
C VAL A 260 19.65 -6.01 -8.05
N THR A 261 19.08 -4.79 -7.97
CA THR A 261 17.74 -4.59 -7.41
C THR A 261 16.73 -4.33 -8.53
N LEU A 262 15.66 -5.12 -8.58
CA LEU A 262 14.50 -4.86 -9.43
C LEU A 262 13.57 -3.94 -8.68
N MET A 263 13.45 -2.69 -9.11
CA MET A 263 12.78 -1.62 -8.37
C MET A 263 11.52 -1.16 -9.11
N ALA A 264 10.36 -1.19 -8.43
CA ALA A 264 9.11 -0.64 -8.94
C ALA A 264 9.24 0.86 -9.20
N ARG A 265 8.55 1.33 -10.25
CA ARG A 265 8.65 2.70 -10.76
C ARG A 265 7.41 3.53 -10.41
#